data_38bf6bedf9e59d0a2db26d8e31518ed1
#
_entry.id   38bf6bedf9e59d0a2db26d8e31518ed1
#
_cell.length_a   1.000
_cell.length_b   1.000
_cell.length_c   1.000
_cell.angle_alpha   90.00
_cell.angle_beta   90.00
_cell.angle_gamma   90.00
#
_symmetry.space_group_name_H-M   'P 1'
#
loop_
_entity.id
_entity.type
_entity.pdbx_description
1 polymer ?
#
loop_
_entity_poly.entity_id
_entity_poly.type
_entity_poly.pdbx_seq_one_letter_code
_entity_poly.pdbx_strand_id
1 'polypeptide(L)'
;MAAHEVQSGRPIDDARRLAESGELDAAAEIFAELVADEQEADRAQAAVGLAVVLEQRGDVAGARAAARTALATGHPEYAAQAACHLARGFEKENMTDQARAAWQAVIGVGTPAYLPAAHMALARIAARQGDDREAEASLRAALATRDPGTGSLAAQRLAEYLLAEGVPGEAADVLIEALDVPGIADSGRLRVLLGIAHLDMACGEFAAAAEGGQDTDSAALAIELLARVLPLRGRDADAETVWTYGLEHPDEGVAEQVRLRLHRDEEPGDGD
;
A
#
# COMPACT_ATOMS: atom_id res chain seq x y z
N MET A 1 -32.96 -14.29 54.80
CA MET A 1 -33.00 -13.26 53.76
C MET A 1 -31.54 -13.05 53.32
N ALA A 2 -31.14 -13.69 52.23
CA ALA A 2 -29.81 -13.48 51.66
C ALA A 2 -29.89 -12.23 50.79
N ALA A 3 -29.11 -11.21 51.14
CA ALA A 3 -28.90 -10.05 50.31
C ALA A 3 -28.16 -10.52 49.04
N HIS A 4 -28.80 -10.41 47.88
CA HIS A 4 -28.11 -10.45 46.61
C HIS A 4 -27.15 -9.23 46.57
N GLU A 5 -25.88 -9.46 46.81
CA GLU A 5 -24.84 -8.55 46.35
C GLU A 5 -24.95 -8.55 44.81
N VAL A 6 -25.58 -7.52 44.29
CA VAL A 6 -25.40 -7.14 42.89
C VAL A 6 -23.92 -6.82 42.75
N GLN A 7 -23.13 -7.72 42.14
CA GLN A 7 -21.81 -7.37 41.66
C GLN A 7 -22.00 -6.17 40.72
N SER A 8 -21.76 -4.96 41.24
CA SER A 8 -21.66 -3.78 40.39
C SER A 8 -20.45 -4.03 39.46
N GLY A 9 -20.72 -4.20 38.17
CA GLY A 9 -19.70 -4.26 37.17
C GLY A 9 -18.80 -3.01 37.24
N ARG A 10 -17.60 -3.09 36.67
CA ARG A 10 -16.75 -1.91 36.55
C ARG A 10 -17.53 -0.84 35.76
N PRO A 11 -17.48 0.44 36.15
CA PRO A 11 -18.25 1.52 35.50
C PRO A 11 -18.00 1.56 33.98
N ILE A 12 -16.77 1.23 33.52
CA ILE A 12 -16.44 1.18 32.10
C ILE A 12 -17.18 0.06 31.35
N ASP A 13 -17.42 -1.09 32.00
CA ASP A 13 -18.16 -2.20 31.39
C ASP A 13 -19.66 -1.90 31.32
N ASP A 14 -20.18 -1.15 32.30
CA ASP A 14 -21.56 -0.65 32.29
C ASP A 14 -21.74 0.38 31.17
N ALA A 15 -20.82 1.32 31.00
CA ALA A 15 -20.85 2.30 29.91
C ALA A 15 -20.83 1.64 28.52
N ARG A 16 -19.99 0.61 28.35
CA ARG A 16 -19.95 -0.16 27.09
C ARG A 16 -21.27 -0.85 26.77
N ARG A 17 -21.85 -1.51 27.77
CA ARG A 17 -23.13 -2.20 27.60
C ARG A 17 -24.24 -1.23 27.23
N LEU A 18 -24.29 -0.04 27.86
CA LEU A 18 -25.23 1.02 27.52
C LEU A 18 -25.02 1.52 26.07
N ALA A 19 -23.75 1.71 25.67
CA ALA A 19 -23.45 2.09 24.29
C ALA A 19 -23.90 1.02 23.27
N GLU A 20 -23.68 -0.26 23.57
CA GLU A 20 -24.11 -1.39 22.74
C GLU A 20 -25.64 -1.53 22.66
N SER A 21 -26.37 -1.17 23.74
CA SER A 21 -27.83 -1.15 23.76
C SER A 21 -28.45 0.10 23.12
N GLY A 22 -27.60 1.07 22.71
CA GLY A 22 -28.06 2.31 22.09
C GLY A 22 -28.43 3.41 23.08
N GLU A 23 -28.20 3.21 24.38
CA GLU A 23 -28.42 4.20 25.44
C GLU A 23 -27.24 5.18 25.50
N LEU A 24 -27.03 5.91 24.38
CA LEU A 24 -25.83 6.71 24.13
C LEU A 24 -25.65 7.85 25.14
N ASP A 25 -26.74 8.45 25.65
CA ASP A 25 -26.65 9.56 26.63
C ASP A 25 -26.12 9.05 27.98
N ALA A 26 -26.67 7.96 28.48
CA ALA A 26 -26.23 7.35 29.74
C ALA A 26 -24.77 6.82 29.61
N ALA A 27 -24.42 6.21 28.48
CA ALA A 27 -23.05 5.77 28.22
C ALA A 27 -22.06 6.95 28.22
N ALA A 28 -22.44 8.07 27.58
CA ALA A 28 -21.60 9.27 27.51
C ALA A 28 -21.37 9.90 28.87
N GLU A 29 -22.39 9.93 29.76
CA GLU A 29 -22.26 10.44 31.13
C GLU A 29 -21.22 9.63 31.92
N ILE A 30 -21.32 8.30 31.93
CA ILE A 30 -20.37 7.44 32.65
C ILE A 30 -18.96 7.55 32.06
N PHE A 31 -18.81 7.54 30.74
CA PHE A 31 -17.50 7.73 30.14
C PHE A 31 -16.91 9.09 30.45
N ALA A 32 -17.73 10.17 30.48
CA ALA A 32 -17.27 11.52 30.84
C ALA A 32 -16.78 11.61 32.27
N GLU A 33 -17.46 10.97 33.21
CA GLU A 33 -17.04 10.89 34.61
C GLU A 33 -15.67 10.21 34.77
N LEU A 34 -15.48 9.06 34.08
CA LEU A 34 -14.20 8.33 34.07
C LEU A 34 -13.07 9.15 33.42
N VAL A 35 -13.37 9.92 32.41
CA VAL A 35 -12.37 10.79 31.72
C VAL A 35 -11.98 11.98 32.58
N ALA A 36 -12.89 12.50 33.41
CA ALA A 36 -12.64 13.64 34.28
C ALA A 36 -11.68 13.33 35.42
N ASP A 37 -11.61 12.09 35.89
CA ASP A 37 -10.66 11.67 36.89
C ASP A 37 -9.30 11.35 36.28
N GLU A 38 -8.30 12.19 36.56
CA GLU A 38 -6.94 12.01 36.04
C GLU A 38 -6.22 10.78 36.60
N GLN A 39 -6.68 10.24 37.73
CA GLN A 39 -6.11 9.06 38.38
C GLN A 39 -6.83 7.76 37.96
N GLU A 40 -7.91 7.87 37.20
CA GLU A 40 -8.68 6.69 36.75
C GLU A 40 -7.83 5.79 35.82
N ALA A 41 -7.68 4.53 36.21
CA ALA A 41 -6.89 3.56 35.46
C ALA A 41 -7.46 3.34 34.05
N ASP A 42 -8.77 3.42 33.89
CA ASP A 42 -9.46 3.20 32.62
C ASP A 42 -9.66 4.50 31.81
N ARG A 43 -9.09 5.63 32.25
CA ARG A 43 -9.27 6.95 31.64
C ARG A 43 -9.02 6.95 30.12
N ALA A 44 -7.92 6.35 29.67
CA ALA A 44 -7.57 6.29 28.26
C ALA A 44 -8.64 5.54 27.45
N GLN A 45 -9.10 4.42 27.98
CA GLN A 45 -10.13 3.59 27.37
C GLN A 45 -11.50 4.29 27.39
N ALA A 46 -11.85 4.92 28.49
CA ALA A 46 -13.09 5.68 28.62
C ALA A 46 -13.12 6.85 27.63
N ALA A 47 -12.00 7.54 27.41
CA ALA A 47 -11.90 8.63 26.45
C ALA A 47 -12.12 8.16 25.00
N VAL A 48 -11.64 6.97 24.64
CA VAL A 48 -11.94 6.35 23.33
C VAL A 48 -13.44 6.00 23.25
N GLY A 49 -14.00 5.38 24.29
CA GLY A 49 -15.44 5.06 24.37
C GLY A 49 -16.31 6.30 24.21
N LEU A 50 -15.96 7.37 24.93
CA LEU A 50 -16.64 8.66 24.84
C LEU A 50 -16.60 9.24 23.42
N ALA A 51 -15.42 9.18 22.75
CA ALA A 51 -15.28 9.66 21.39
C ALA A 51 -16.22 8.94 20.43
N VAL A 52 -16.30 7.61 20.51
CA VAL A 52 -17.18 6.79 19.67
C VAL A 52 -18.67 7.12 19.93
N VAL A 53 -19.08 7.20 21.19
CA VAL A 53 -20.47 7.50 21.57
C VAL A 53 -20.87 8.90 21.11
N LEU A 54 -20.01 9.91 21.28
CA LEU A 54 -20.28 11.28 20.84
C LEU A 54 -20.35 11.39 19.31
N GLU A 55 -19.51 10.63 18.57
CA GLU A 55 -19.63 10.55 17.10
C GLU A 55 -20.99 9.98 16.69
N GLN A 56 -21.45 8.88 17.31
CA GLN A 56 -22.77 8.29 17.04
C GLN A 56 -23.93 9.25 17.34
N ARG A 57 -23.76 10.13 18.32
CA ARG A 57 -24.74 11.20 18.64
C ARG A 57 -24.66 12.39 17.67
N GLY A 58 -23.65 12.42 16.79
CA GLY A 58 -23.42 13.56 15.89
C GLY A 58 -22.65 14.74 16.53
N ASP A 59 -22.18 14.60 17.78
CA ASP A 59 -21.30 15.58 18.41
C ASP A 59 -19.85 15.37 17.99
N VAL A 60 -19.53 15.79 16.78
CA VAL A 60 -18.18 15.67 16.19
C VAL A 60 -17.14 16.46 16.99
N ALA A 61 -17.52 17.61 17.55
CA ALA A 61 -16.58 18.44 18.32
C ALA A 61 -16.22 17.78 19.64
N GLY A 62 -17.19 17.28 20.36
CA GLY A 62 -16.99 16.52 21.59
C GLY A 62 -16.23 15.22 21.35
N ALA A 63 -16.55 14.48 20.28
CA ALA A 63 -15.84 13.27 19.89
C ALA A 63 -14.34 13.52 19.67
N ARG A 64 -14.00 14.59 18.96
CA ARG A 64 -12.60 15.00 18.75
C ARG A 64 -11.90 15.43 20.03
N ALA A 65 -12.61 16.11 20.95
CA ALA A 65 -12.05 16.50 22.23
C ALA A 65 -11.71 15.24 23.07
N ALA A 66 -12.64 14.30 23.17
CA ALA A 66 -12.44 13.04 23.87
C ALA A 66 -11.28 12.22 23.25
N ALA A 67 -11.21 12.11 21.92
CA ALA A 67 -10.11 11.42 21.24
C ALA A 67 -8.74 12.08 21.51
N ARG A 68 -8.67 13.42 21.55
CA ARG A 68 -7.43 14.12 21.93
C ARG A 68 -7.04 13.82 23.39
N THR A 69 -8.01 13.71 24.29
CA THR A 69 -7.74 13.31 25.67
C THR A 69 -7.16 11.91 25.73
N ALA A 70 -7.73 10.94 25.00
CA ALA A 70 -7.18 9.58 24.91
C ALA A 70 -5.74 9.59 24.38
N LEU A 71 -5.47 10.35 23.30
CA LEU A 71 -4.14 10.50 22.72
C LEU A 71 -3.14 11.08 23.72
N ALA A 72 -3.55 12.09 24.49
CA ALA A 72 -2.71 12.77 25.46
C ALA A 72 -2.34 11.87 26.67
N THR A 73 -3.08 10.78 26.91
CA THR A 73 -2.71 9.82 27.98
C THR A 73 -1.40 9.06 27.67
N GLY A 74 -1.00 8.97 26.40
CA GLY A 74 0.16 8.20 25.97
C GLY A 74 -0.02 6.69 26.11
N HIS A 75 -1.23 6.19 26.42
CA HIS A 75 -1.46 4.74 26.53
C HIS A 75 -1.27 4.07 25.16
N PRO A 76 -0.36 3.08 25.02
CA PRO A 76 0.06 2.56 23.70
C PRO A 76 -1.10 2.15 22.80
N GLU A 77 -2.09 1.45 23.35
CA GLU A 77 -3.25 0.95 22.60
C GLU A 77 -4.27 2.05 22.35
N TYR A 78 -4.75 2.72 23.41
CA TYR A 78 -5.86 3.66 23.31
C TYR A 78 -5.47 5.00 22.66
N ALA A 79 -4.22 5.44 22.82
CA ALA A 79 -3.72 6.62 22.13
C ALA A 79 -3.62 6.37 20.61
N ALA A 80 -3.13 5.20 20.19
CA ALA A 80 -3.08 4.82 18.77
C ALA A 80 -4.49 4.71 18.19
N GLN A 81 -5.41 4.07 18.88
CA GLN A 81 -6.81 3.96 18.47
C GLN A 81 -7.48 5.32 18.32
N ALA A 82 -7.28 6.22 19.27
CA ALA A 82 -7.81 7.59 19.23
C ALA A 82 -7.22 8.40 18.05
N ALA A 83 -5.92 8.29 17.80
CA ALA A 83 -5.27 8.95 16.67
C ALA A 83 -5.81 8.43 15.33
N CYS A 84 -6.03 7.12 15.20
CA CYS A 84 -6.68 6.53 14.01
C CYS A 84 -8.11 7.04 13.84
N HIS A 85 -8.87 7.17 14.91
CA HIS A 85 -10.23 7.70 14.88
C HIS A 85 -10.25 9.16 14.39
N LEU A 86 -9.37 10.01 14.94
CA LEU A 86 -9.20 11.39 14.50
C LEU A 86 -8.81 11.47 13.01
N ALA A 87 -7.84 10.67 12.59
CA ALA A 87 -7.34 10.68 11.23
C ALA A 87 -8.43 10.33 10.21
N ARG A 88 -9.19 9.26 10.47
CA ARG A 88 -10.32 8.84 9.62
C ARG A 88 -11.44 9.88 9.59
N GLY A 89 -11.73 10.51 10.74
CA GLY A 89 -12.71 11.59 10.83
C GLY A 89 -12.31 12.79 9.98
N PHE A 90 -11.05 13.21 10.03
CA PHE A 90 -10.53 14.30 9.21
C PHE A 90 -10.51 13.94 7.72
N GLU A 91 -10.20 12.68 7.35
CA GLU A 91 -10.29 12.25 5.94
C GLU A 91 -11.71 12.32 5.40
N LYS A 92 -12.72 11.89 6.16
CA LYS A 92 -14.14 11.98 5.77
C LYS A 92 -14.58 13.41 5.46
N GLU A 93 -14.00 14.37 6.15
CA GLU A 93 -14.29 15.80 5.97
C GLU A 93 -13.34 16.51 4.99
N ASN A 94 -12.45 15.76 4.33
CA ASN A 94 -11.42 16.29 3.43
C ASN A 94 -10.45 17.28 4.08
N MET A 95 -10.25 17.17 5.40
CA MET A 95 -9.31 17.99 6.17
C MET A 95 -7.92 17.37 6.11
N THR A 96 -7.29 17.45 4.95
CA THR A 96 -6.08 16.67 4.60
C THR A 96 -4.92 16.90 5.55
N ASP A 97 -4.64 18.15 5.93
CA ASP A 97 -3.50 18.46 6.83
C ASP A 97 -3.71 17.90 8.23
N GLN A 98 -4.95 17.99 8.75
CA GLN A 98 -5.28 17.42 10.05
C GLN A 98 -5.27 15.87 10.00
N ALA A 99 -5.73 15.27 8.89
CA ALA A 99 -5.64 13.83 8.69
C ALA A 99 -4.19 13.37 8.67
N ARG A 100 -3.31 14.06 7.94
CA ARG A 100 -1.87 13.81 7.90
C ARG A 100 -1.26 13.87 9.31
N ALA A 101 -1.51 14.97 10.04
CA ALA A 101 -0.99 15.13 11.40
C ALA A 101 -1.47 14.02 12.34
N ALA A 102 -2.73 13.60 12.22
CA ALA A 102 -3.28 12.53 13.04
C ALA A 102 -2.67 11.16 12.68
N TRP A 103 -2.43 10.85 11.39
CA TRP A 103 -1.73 9.63 10.99
C TRP A 103 -0.26 9.63 11.43
N GLN A 104 0.41 10.78 11.40
CA GLN A 104 1.75 10.92 11.96
C GLN A 104 1.76 10.68 13.48
N ALA A 105 0.71 11.10 14.20
CA ALA A 105 0.57 10.80 15.62
C ALA A 105 0.41 9.28 15.86
N VAL A 106 -0.30 8.53 15.00
CA VAL A 106 -0.34 7.05 15.07
C VAL A 106 1.07 6.46 15.00
N ILE A 107 1.88 6.94 14.05
CA ILE A 107 3.27 6.49 13.90
C ILE A 107 4.09 6.88 15.13
N GLY A 108 3.88 8.08 15.68
CA GLY A 108 4.57 8.57 16.86
C GLY A 108 4.27 7.75 18.13
N VAL A 109 3.05 7.21 18.26
CA VAL A 109 2.71 6.26 19.33
C VAL A 109 3.43 4.93 19.14
N GLY A 110 3.62 4.48 17.90
CA GLY A 110 4.44 3.32 17.55
C GLY A 110 3.80 1.96 17.83
N THR A 111 2.48 1.87 18.02
CA THR A 111 1.78 0.59 18.26
C THR A 111 1.76 -0.24 16.97
N PRO A 112 2.39 -1.44 16.93
CA PRO A 112 2.61 -2.18 15.68
C PRO A 112 1.33 -2.47 14.89
N ALA A 113 0.23 -2.76 15.57
CA ALA A 113 -1.05 -3.09 14.93
C ALA A 113 -1.63 -1.95 14.07
N TYR A 114 -1.25 -0.70 14.30
CA TYR A 114 -1.78 0.47 13.59
C TYR A 114 -0.81 1.06 12.56
N LEU A 115 0.49 0.72 12.63
CA LEU A 115 1.52 1.26 11.73
C LEU A 115 1.23 0.97 10.26
N PRO A 116 0.83 -0.26 9.84
CA PRO A 116 0.56 -0.55 8.44
C PRO A 116 -0.49 0.38 7.84
N ALA A 117 -1.60 0.56 8.55
CA ALA A 117 -2.70 1.44 8.11
C ALA A 117 -2.27 2.90 8.05
N ALA A 118 -1.47 3.37 9.02
CA ALA A 118 -0.98 4.74 9.07
C ALA A 118 -0.06 5.06 7.89
N HIS A 119 0.91 4.20 7.60
CA HIS A 119 1.80 4.37 6.46
C HIS A 119 1.05 4.35 5.12
N MET A 120 0.10 3.42 4.93
CA MET A 120 -0.74 3.41 3.73
C MET A 120 -1.61 4.66 3.57
N ALA A 121 -2.12 5.20 4.66
CA ALA A 121 -2.90 6.44 4.62
C ALA A 121 -2.03 7.65 4.24
N LEU A 122 -0.82 7.75 4.80
CA LEU A 122 0.13 8.81 4.44
C LEU A 122 0.56 8.70 2.97
N ALA A 123 0.86 7.49 2.48
CA ALA A 123 1.16 7.26 1.08
C ALA A 123 0.03 7.76 0.15
N ARG A 124 -1.22 7.45 0.51
CA ARG A 124 -2.39 7.92 -0.24
C ARG A 124 -2.56 9.43 -0.19
N ILE A 125 -2.31 10.07 0.95
CA ILE A 125 -2.37 11.52 1.10
C ILE A 125 -1.28 12.18 0.25
N ALA A 126 -0.04 11.70 0.32
CA ALA A 126 1.09 12.19 -0.44
C ALA A 126 0.84 12.08 -1.96
N ALA A 127 0.40 10.91 -2.44
CA ALA A 127 0.09 10.69 -3.85
C ALA A 127 -0.99 11.65 -4.38
N ARG A 128 -2.04 11.96 -3.57
CA ARG A 128 -3.06 12.94 -3.96
C ARG A 128 -2.53 14.36 -4.06
N GLN A 129 -1.45 14.67 -3.36
CA GLN A 129 -0.81 15.99 -3.36
C GLN A 129 0.32 16.09 -4.39
N GLY A 130 0.62 14.99 -5.12
CA GLY A 130 1.71 14.91 -6.08
C GLY A 130 3.08 14.86 -5.42
N ASP A 131 3.15 14.49 -4.14
CA ASP A 131 4.42 14.25 -3.44
C ASP A 131 4.83 12.79 -3.58
N ASP A 132 5.37 12.46 -4.75
CA ASP A 132 5.74 11.10 -5.11
C ASP A 132 6.83 10.55 -4.18
N ARG A 133 7.74 11.41 -3.73
CA ARG A 133 8.82 11.02 -2.81
C ARG A 133 8.28 10.58 -1.44
N GLU A 134 7.33 11.36 -0.88
CA GLU A 134 6.71 11.00 0.40
C GLU A 134 5.81 9.77 0.23
N ALA A 135 5.11 9.66 -0.92
CA ALA A 135 4.28 8.50 -1.24
C ALA A 135 5.11 7.21 -1.28
N GLU A 136 6.23 7.22 -2.00
CA GLU A 136 7.17 6.11 -2.08
C GLU A 136 7.73 5.74 -0.70
N ALA A 137 8.24 6.71 0.06
CA ALA A 137 8.78 6.48 1.39
C ALA A 137 7.75 5.85 2.33
N SER A 138 6.49 6.31 2.26
CA SER A 138 5.40 5.77 3.07
C SER A 138 5.02 4.34 2.64
N LEU A 139 5.05 4.02 1.34
CA LEU A 139 4.81 2.66 0.84
C LEU A 139 5.91 1.69 1.29
N ARG A 140 7.19 2.10 1.20
CA ARG A 140 8.31 1.31 1.72
C ARG A 140 8.17 1.06 3.24
N ALA A 141 7.76 2.07 4.00
CA ALA A 141 7.52 1.93 5.43
C ALA A 141 6.34 0.98 5.73
N ALA A 142 5.26 1.02 4.93
CA ALA A 142 4.15 0.08 5.05
C ALA A 142 4.61 -1.37 4.79
N LEU A 143 5.40 -1.60 3.74
CA LEU A 143 5.96 -2.91 3.41
C LEU A 143 6.86 -3.44 4.55
N ALA A 144 7.71 -2.59 5.12
CA ALA A 144 8.61 -2.94 6.23
C ALA A 144 7.88 -3.40 7.51
N THR A 145 6.58 -3.09 7.66
CA THR A 145 5.77 -3.64 8.77
C THR A 145 5.53 -5.14 8.67
N ARG A 146 5.71 -5.75 7.48
CA ARG A 146 5.47 -7.16 7.16
C ARG A 146 4.03 -7.64 7.46
N ASP A 147 3.07 -6.72 7.47
CA ASP A 147 1.65 -7.08 7.55
C ASP A 147 1.18 -7.70 6.23
N PRO A 148 0.58 -8.92 6.24
CA PRO A 148 0.32 -9.64 5.00
C PRO A 148 -0.69 -8.94 4.07
N GLY A 149 -1.69 -8.26 4.61
CA GLY A 149 -2.72 -7.58 3.82
C GLY A 149 -2.23 -6.25 3.27
N THR A 150 -1.74 -5.41 4.17
CA THR A 150 -1.26 -4.07 3.83
C THR A 150 0.03 -4.12 3.01
N GLY A 151 0.94 -5.05 3.34
CA GLY A 151 2.19 -5.26 2.62
C GLY A 151 1.96 -5.63 1.15
N SER A 152 0.98 -6.48 0.86
CA SER A 152 0.60 -6.81 -0.53
C SER A 152 0.19 -5.57 -1.31
N LEU A 153 -0.69 -4.74 -0.76
CA LEU A 153 -1.15 -3.52 -1.41
C LEU A 153 -0.03 -2.48 -1.56
N ALA A 154 0.84 -2.36 -0.53
CA ALA A 154 1.99 -1.46 -0.58
C ALA A 154 2.97 -1.87 -1.68
N ALA A 155 3.32 -3.16 -1.74
CA ALA A 155 4.21 -3.72 -2.75
C ALA A 155 3.66 -3.54 -4.17
N GLN A 156 2.36 -3.82 -4.36
CA GLN A 156 1.70 -3.61 -5.65
C GLN A 156 1.84 -2.16 -6.11
N ARG A 157 1.45 -1.19 -5.28
CA ARG A 157 1.48 0.23 -5.63
C ARG A 157 2.90 0.74 -5.87
N LEU A 158 3.84 0.31 -5.04
CA LEU A 158 5.23 0.69 -5.18
C LEU A 158 5.84 0.12 -6.46
N ALA A 159 5.57 -1.15 -6.77
CA ALA A 159 6.05 -1.77 -8.01
C ALA A 159 5.43 -1.13 -9.25
N GLU A 160 4.12 -0.84 -9.25
CA GLU A 160 3.44 -0.12 -10.33
C GLU A 160 4.08 1.27 -10.57
N TYR A 161 4.40 1.99 -9.49
CA TYR A 161 5.09 3.28 -9.58
C TYR A 161 6.51 3.14 -10.13
N LEU A 162 7.32 2.22 -9.62
CA LEU A 162 8.70 2.00 -10.06
C LEU A 162 8.78 1.54 -11.52
N LEU A 163 7.82 0.72 -11.98
CA LEU A 163 7.71 0.33 -13.39
C LEU A 163 7.37 1.52 -14.28
N ALA A 164 6.52 2.44 -13.82
CA ALA A 164 6.21 3.67 -14.57
C ALA A 164 7.41 4.62 -14.65
N GLU A 165 8.26 4.67 -13.61
CA GLU A 165 9.52 5.43 -13.59
C GLU A 165 10.65 4.75 -14.38
N GLY A 166 10.43 3.55 -14.93
CA GLY A 166 11.43 2.83 -15.72
C GLY A 166 12.55 2.19 -14.90
N VAL A 167 12.29 1.85 -13.64
CA VAL A 167 13.24 1.17 -12.74
C VAL A 167 12.77 -0.25 -12.38
N PRO A 168 12.65 -1.17 -13.38
CA PRO A 168 12.06 -2.49 -13.17
C PRO A 168 12.84 -3.38 -12.18
N GLY A 169 14.15 -3.15 -12.02
CA GLY A 169 14.98 -3.87 -11.05
C GLY A 169 14.50 -3.64 -9.62
N GLU A 170 14.28 -2.36 -9.23
CA GLU A 170 13.75 -2.05 -7.90
C GLU A 170 12.32 -2.56 -7.71
N ALA A 171 11.50 -2.53 -8.77
CA ALA A 171 10.16 -3.11 -8.72
C ALA A 171 10.21 -4.62 -8.45
N ALA A 172 11.13 -5.35 -9.08
CA ALA A 172 11.34 -6.78 -8.84
C ALA A 172 11.77 -7.04 -7.39
N ASP A 173 12.73 -6.28 -6.85
CA ASP A 173 13.22 -6.42 -5.47
C ASP A 173 12.09 -6.24 -4.46
N VAL A 174 11.27 -5.20 -4.61
CA VAL A 174 10.10 -4.93 -3.77
C VAL A 174 9.09 -6.08 -3.80
N LEU A 175 8.82 -6.63 -4.98
CA LEU A 175 7.87 -7.72 -5.14
C LEU A 175 8.40 -9.05 -4.56
N ILE A 176 9.70 -9.32 -4.68
CA ILE A 176 10.36 -10.48 -4.07
C ILE A 176 10.29 -10.36 -2.55
N GLU A 177 10.64 -9.20 -1.97
CA GLU A 177 10.55 -8.95 -0.53
C GLU A 177 9.12 -9.17 0.00
N ALA A 178 8.11 -8.67 -0.72
CA ALA A 178 6.72 -8.87 -0.35
C ALA A 178 6.29 -10.34 -0.41
N LEU A 179 6.72 -11.08 -1.43
CA LEU A 179 6.40 -12.51 -1.60
C LEU A 179 7.03 -13.39 -0.54
N ASP A 180 8.08 -12.93 0.15
CA ASP A 180 8.70 -13.61 1.28
C ASP A 180 7.94 -13.42 2.60
N VAL A 181 6.91 -12.58 2.63
CA VAL A 181 6.07 -12.41 3.83
C VAL A 181 5.12 -13.60 3.97
N PRO A 182 5.16 -14.35 5.09
CA PRO A 182 4.27 -15.49 5.29
C PRO A 182 2.79 -15.07 5.26
N GLY A 183 2.00 -15.76 4.44
CA GLY A 183 0.56 -15.47 4.31
C GLY A 183 0.23 -14.20 3.54
N ILE A 184 1.18 -13.64 2.76
CA ILE A 184 0.95 -12.45 1.94
C ILE A 184 -0.32 -12.61 1.09
N ALA A 185 -1.17 -11.60 1.12
CA ALA A 185 -2.38 -11.57 0.30
C ALA A 185 -2.05 -11.38 -1.18
N ASP A 186 -2.97 -11.78 -2.05
CA ASP A 186 -2.89 -11.56 -3.51
C ASP A 186 -1.54 -11.94 -4.16
N SER A 187 -0.86 -12.96 -3.65
CA SER A 187 0.46 -13.40 -4.15
C SER A 187 0.48 -13.68 -5.65
N GLY A 188 -0.65 -14.11 -6.24
CA GLY A 188 -0.78 -14.30 -7.68
C GLY A 188 -0.60 -12.99 -8.46
N ARG A 189 -1.20 -11.89 -7.99
CA ARG A 189 -1.05 -10.58 -8.60
C ARG A 189 0.37 -10.05 -8.48
N LEU A 190 1.01 -10.22 -7.31
CA LEU A 190 2.40 -9.81 -7.11
C LEU A 190 3.35 -10.58 -8.04
N ARG A 191 3.11 -11.89 -8.27
CA ARG A 191 3.88 -12.69 -9.23
C ARG A 191 3.70 -12.23 -10.67
N VAL A 192 2.51 -11.79 -11.06
CA VAL A 192 2.28 -11.21 -12.39
C VAL A 192 3.08 -9.91 -12.56
N LEU A 193 3.05 -9.02 -11.58
CA LEU A 193 3.85 -7.79 -11.60
C LEU A 193 5.35 -8.09 -11.63
N LEU A 194 5.81 -9.08 -10.88
CA LEU A 194 7.21 -9.55 -10.92
C LEU A 194 7.59 -10.05 -12.31
N GLY A 195 6.71 -10.82 -12.96
CA GLY A 195 6.91 -11.24 -14.35
C GLY A 195 7.02 -10.06 -15.32
N ILE A 196 6.21 -9.03 -15.12
CA ILE A 196 6.26 -7.77 -15.89
C ILE A 196 7.61 -7.05 -15.67
N ALA A 197 8.05 -6.93 -14.42
CA ALA A 197 9.34 -6.33 -14.10
C ALA A 197 10.50 -7.07 -14.76
N HIS A 198 10.48 -8.40 -14.76
CA HIS A 198 11.48 -9.22 -15.45
C HIS A 198 11.44 -9.07 -16.97
N LEU A 199 10.24 -8.91 -17.56
CA LEU A 199 10.13 -8.63 -18.99
C LEU A 199 10.74 -7.27 -19.35
N ASP A 200 10.48 -6.23 -18.56
CA ASP A 200 11.07 -4.91 -18.78
C ASP A 200 12.61 -4.93 -18.61
N MET A 201 13.12 -5.68 -17.63
CA MET A 201 14.57 -5.92 -17.47
C MET A 201 15.14 -6.66 -18.69
N ALA A 202 14.47 -7.73 -19.14
CA ALA A 202 14.89 -8.48 -20.32
C ALA A 202 14.90 -7.61 -21.59
N CYS A 203 13.94 -6.69 -21.76
CA CYS A 203 13.96 -5.71 -22.85
C CYS A 203 15.23 -4.84 -22.81
N GLY A 204 15.65 -4.40 -21.62
CA GLY A 204 16.90 -3.65 -21.44
C GLY A 204 18.15 -4.45 -21.87
N GLU A 205 18.22 -5.71 -21.44
CA GLU A 205 19.34 -6.60 -21.82
C GLU A 205 19.36 -6.91 -23.32
N PHE A 206 18.19 -7.14 -23.94
CA PHE A 206 18.10 -7.35 -25.37
C PHE A 206 18.50 -6.09 -26.16
N ALA A 207 18.08 -4.91 -25.72
CA ALA A 207 18.50 -3.65 -26.36
C ALA A 207 20.03 -3.48 -26.29
N ALA A 208 20.64 -3.71 -25.11
CA ALA A 208 22.08 -3.66 -24.94
C ALA A 208 22.82 -4.69 -25.82
N ALA A 209 22.30 -5.90 -25.96
CA ALA A 209 22.87 -6.93 -26.84
C ALA A 209 22.75 -6.59 -28.31
N ALA A 210 21.65 -5.97 -28.74
CA ALA A 210 21.44 -5.50 -30.10
C ALA A 210 22.43 -4.37 -30.47
N GLU A 211 22.75 -3.48 -29.54
CA GLU A 211 23.70 -2.37 -29.75
C GLU A 211 25.17 -2.81 -29.64
N GLY A 212 25.46 -3.81 -28.80
CA GLY A 212 26.82 -4.26 -28.45
C GLY A 212 27.60 -4.98 -29.54
N GLY A 213 27.01 -5.40 -30.62
CA GLY A 213 27.44 -5.63 -31.99
C GLY A 213 28.69 -6.46 -32.28
N GLN A 214 29.24 -7.30 -31.40
CA GLN A 214 30.41 -8.13 -31.70
C GLN A 214 30.07 -9.50 -32.33
N ASP A 215 28.85 -9.98 -32.15
CA ASP A 215 28.35 -11.24 -32.68
C ASP A 215 27.03 -11.00 -33.43
N THR A 216 27.09 -11.14 -34.73
CA THR A 216 25.97 -10.92 -35.64
C THR A 216 24.74 -11.75 -35.30
N ASP A 217 24.91 -13.02 -34.90
CA ASP A 217 23.79 -13.91 -34.59
C ASP A 217 23.12 -13.53 -33.24
N SER A 218 23.91 -13.17 -32.24
CA SER A 218 23.40 -12.68 -30.96
C SER A 218 22.68 -11.33 -31.10
N ALA A 219 23.20 -10.40 -31.92
CA ALA A 219 22.55 -9.12 -32.15
C ALA A 219 21.19 -9.32 -32.88
N ALA A 220 21.14 -10.13 -33.92
CA ALA A 220 19.89 -10.44 -34.63
C ALA A 220 18.87 -11.16 -33.75
N LEU A 221 19.30 -12.08 -32.88
CA LEU A 221 18.45 -12.75 -31.91
C LEU A 221 17.90 -11.76 -30.89
N ALA A 222 18.71 -10.84 -30.36
CA ALA A 222 18.30 -9.84 -29.41
C ALA A 222 17.25 -8.89 -29.99
N ILE A 223 17.43 -8.46 -31.26
CA ILE A 223 16.45 -7.65 -32.01
C ILE A 223 15.11 -8.41 -32.13
N GLU A 224 15.16 -9.68 -32.54
CA GLU A 224 13.97 -10.53 -32.65
C GLU A 224 13.24 -10.62 -31.28
N LEU A 225 13.95 -10.98 -30.22
CA LEU A 225 13.36 -11.14 -28.88
C LEU A 225 12.78 -9.83 -28.35
N LEU A 226 13.49 -8.71 -28.51
CA LEU A 226 12.99 -7.40 -28.09
C LEU A 226 11.70 -7.04 -28.83
N ALA A 227 11.67 -7.18 -30.16
CA ALA A 227 10.49 -6.88 -30.96
C ALA A 227 9.29 -7.77 -30.64
N ARG A 228 9.52 -9.05 -30.26
CA ARG A 228 8.43 -9.97 -29.84
C ARG A 228 7.92 -9.74 -28.41
N VAL A 229 8.74 -9.23 -27.52
CA VAL A 229 8.37 -9.01 -26.12
C VAL A 229 7.65 -7.68 -25.92
N LEU A 230 8.03 -6.63 -26.67
CA LEU A 230 7.43 -5.29 -26.56
C LEU A 230 5.90 -5.26 -26.66
N PRO A 231 5.23 -5.99 -27.58
CA PRO A 231 3.77 -6.04 -27.66
C PRO A 231 3.09 -6.59 -26.41
N LEU A 232 3.75 -7.49 -25.66
CA LEU A 232 3.23 -8.00 -24.37
C LEU A 232 3.10 -6.88 -23.32
N ARG A 233 3.78 -5.75 -23.54
CA ARG A 233 3.72 -4.53 -22.73
C ARG A 233 2.87 -3.43 -23.38
N GLY A 234 2.13 -3.74 -24.46
CA GLY A 234 1.36 -2.75 -25.22
C GLY A 234 2.21 -1.75 -26.00
N ARG A 235 3.49 -2.09 -26.28
CA ARG A 235 4.47 -1.26 -27.00
C ARG A 235 4.62 -1.69 -28.44
N ASP A 236 3.51 -1.83 -29.15
CA ASP A 236 3.49 -2.34 -30.53
C ASP A 236 4.28 -1.45 -31.51
N ALA A 237 4.15 -0.12 -31.37
CA ALA A 237 4.89 0.82 -32.22
C ALA A 237 6.41 0.75 -32.00
N ASP A 238 6.84 0.50 -30.76
CA ASP A 238 8.25 0.29 -30.46
C ASP A 238 8.76 -1.01 -31.08
N ALA A 239 7.95 -2.07 -31.09
CA ALA A 239 8.28 -3.33 -31.72
C ALA A 239 8.49 -3.17 -33.24
N GLU A 240 7.63 -2.41 -33.94
CA GLU A 240 7.80 -2.07 -35.36
C GLU A 240 9.10 -1.29 -35.60
N THR A 241 9.42 -0.35 -34.69
CA THR A 241 10.67 0.42 -34.77
C THR A 241 11.89 -0.49 -34.60
N VAL A 242 11.85 -1.44 -33.67
CA VAL A 242 12.94 -2.43 -33.48
C VAL A 242 13.12 -3.33 -34.66
N TRP A 243 12.03 -3.83 -35.30
CA TRP A 243 12.12 -4.59 -36.51
C TRP A 243 12.74 -3.76 -37.66
N THR A 244 12.30 -2.52 -37.84
CA THR A 244 12.86 -1.60 -38.86
C THR A 244 14.35 -1.37 -38.64
N TYR A 245 14.76 -1.10 -37.38
CA TYR A 245 16.18 -0.96 -37.02
C TYR A 245 16.99 -2.20 -37.43
N GLY A 246 16.46 -3.39 -37.12
CA GLY A 246 17.16 -4.64 -37.48
C GLY A 246 17.27 -4.87 -38.98
N LEU A 247 16.22 -4.57 -39.74
CA LEU A 247 16.22 -4.73 -41.21
C LEU A 247 17.13 -3.72 -41.92
N GLU A 248 17.33 -2.55 -41.37
CA GLU A 248 18.17 -1.47 -41.88
C GLU A 248 19.54 -1.40 -41.17
N HIS A 249 19.91 -2.43 -40.41
CA HIS A 249 21.14 -2.44 -39.61
C HIS A 249 22.37 -2.23 -40.50
N PRO A 250 23.36 -1.40 -40.05
CA PRO A 250 24.59 -1.10 -40.82
C PRO A 250 25.43 -2.34 -41.14
N ASP A 251 25.42 -3.36 -40.29
CA ASP A 251 26.01 -4.65 -40.55
C ASP A 251 25.04 -5.49 -41.36
N GLU A 252 25.43 -5.77 -42.63
CA GLU A 252 24.59 -6.54 -43.59
C GLU A 252 24.31 -7.97 -43.09
N GLY A 253 25.21 -8.57 -42.32
CA GLY A 253 25.04 -9.87 -41.71
C GLY A 253 23.90 -9.88 -40.67
N VAL A 254 23.84 -8.83 -39.83
CA VAL A 254 22.74 -8.66 -38.86
C VAL A 254 21.41 -8.47 -39.60
N ALA A 255 21.35 -7.59 -40.59
CA ALA A 255 20.16 -7.33 -41.39
C ALA A 255 19.63 -8.59 -42.09
N GLU A 256 20.52 -9.41 -42.65
CA GLU A 256 20.13 -10.67 -43.28
C GLU A 256 19.58 -11.69 -42.26
N GLN A 257 20.22 -11.83 -41.10
CA GLN A 257 19.74 -12.71 -40.05
C GLN A 257 18.38 -12.25 -39.48
N VAL A 258 18.17 -10.95 -39.37
CA VAL A 258 16.87 -10.40 -38.92
C VAL A 258 15.78 -10.71 -39.96
N ARG A 259 16.04 -10.56 -41.27
CA ARG A 259 15.09 -10.93 -42.31
C ARG A 259 14.69 -12.41 -42.26
N LEU A 260 15.66 -13.29 -42.08
CA LEU A 260 15.41 -14.73 -41.95
C LEU A 260 14.53 -15.05 -40.73
N ARG A 261 14.74 -14.34 -39.60
CA ARG A 261 13.99 -14.54 -38.37
C ARG A 261 12.56 -13.99 -38.47
N LEU A 262 12.37 -12.84 -39.13
CA LEU A 262 11.05 -12.23 -39.33
C LEU A 262 10.17 -13.14 -40.23
N HIS A 263 10.69 -13.69 -41.36
CA HIS A 263 9.92 -14.53 -42.26
C HIS A 263 9.62 -15.95 -41.73
N ARG A 264 10.32 -16.40 -40.68
CA ARG A 264 10.04 -17.72 -40.08
C ARG A 264 8.60 -17.84 -39.53
N ASP A 265 7.97 -16.71 -39.18
CA ASP A 265 6.59 -16.69 -38.66
C ASP A 265 5.53 -16.58 -39.76
N GLU A 266 5.93 -16.25 -41.00
CA GLU A 266 5.02 -16.14 -42.14
C GLU A 266 4.80 -17.49 -42.88
N GLU A 267 5.65 -18.48 -42.63
CA GLU A 267 5.40 -19.84 -43.11
C GLU A 267 4.45 -20.57 -42.14
N PRO A 268 3.17 -20.82 -42.52
CA PRO A 268 2.33 -21.72 -41.75
C PRO A 268 3.02 -23.10 -41.79
N GLY A 269 3.34 -23.61 -40.59
CA GLY A 269 3.91 -24.95 -40.48
C GLY A 269 3.08 -25.95 -41.28
N ASP A 270 3.62 -26.44 -42.39
CA ASP A 270 3.15 -27.67 -43.05
C ASP A 270 3.37 -28.80 -42.02
N GLY A 271 2.39 -28.96 -41.14
CA GLY A 271 2.32 -30.06 -40.21
C GLY A 271 1.83 -31.30 -40.90
N ASP A 272 2.70 -32.28 -41.05
CA ASP A 272 2.36 -33.69 -41.23
C ASP A 272 1.63 -34.24 -39.99
#